data_80510e47dddc02d91561e1d294eb7bbf
#
_entry.id   80510e47dddc02d91561e1d294eb7bbf
#
_cell.length_a   1.000
_cell.length_b   1.000
_cell.length_c   1.000
_cell.angle_alpha   90.00
_cell.angle_beta   90.00
_cell.angle_gamma   90.00
#
_symmetry.space_group_name_H-M   'P 1'
#
loop_
_entity.id
_entity.type
_entity.pdbx_description
1 polymer ?
#
loop_
_entity_poly.entity_id
_entity_poly.type
_entity_poly.pdbx_seq_one_letter_code
_entity_poly.pdbx_strand_id
1 'polypeptide(L)'
;MLSTYNISSQTVAVNGNLVFSDNQYQTGCSTLHTAGSTTIEVRCPGTYLLMFNGTAAATAAATEPISVQLYNGTTAIPGAAASELSASGTDIVNLAFGTIIQIRPSCPSISNVGYLTIQNIGIEAEFSNVNLSIIKISC
;
A
#
# COMPACT_ATOMS: atom_id res chain seq x y z
N MET A 1 8.05 -2.90 -13.41
CA MET A 1 8.37 -3.20 -12.01
C MET A 1 8.52 -1.89 -11.24
N LEU A 2 8.01 -1.83 -10.05
CA LEU A 2 8.11 -0.68 -9.16
C LEU A 2 8.50 -1.16 -7.76
N SER A 3 9.41 -0.45 -7.11
CA SER A 3 9.65 -0.53 -5.67
C SER A 3 9.66 0.88 -5.12
N THR A 4 8.74 1.18 -4.23
CA THR A 4 8.60 2.49 -3.60
C THR A 4 8.63 2.37 -2.09
N TYR A 5 9.06 3.42 -1.40
CA TYR A 5 9.26 3.39 0.04
C TYR A 5 9.07 4.76 0.70
N ASN A 6 8.93 4.73 2.01
CA ASN A 6 9.08 5.89 2.88
C ASN A 6 9.81 5.47 4.16
N ILE A 7 10.99 6.02 4.39
CA ILE A 7 11.80 5.74 5.59
C ILE A 7 11.31 6.53 6.79
N SER A 8 10.90 7.78 6.56
CA SER A 8 10.51 8.71 7.61
C SER A 8 9.20 8.31 8.27
N SER A 9 9.05 8.67 9.53
CA SER A 9 7.79 8.53 10.24
C SER A 9 6.68 9.36 9.59
N GLN A 10 5.50 8.78 9.48
CA GLN A 10 4.28 9.46 9.08
C GLN A 10 3.12 9.04 9.97
N THR A 11 2.42 10.01 10.54
CA THR A 11 1.20 9.75 11.29
C THR A 11 0.03 9.69 10.33
N VAL A 12 -0.67 8.57 10.31
CA VAL A 12 -1.80 8.34 9.42
C VAL A 12 -3.05 8.06 10.25
N ALA A 13 -4.05 8.93 10.08
CA ALA A 13 -5.34 8.77 10.73
C ALA A 13 -6.12 7.57 10.16
N VAL A 14 -7.19 7.20 10.85
CA VAL A 14 -8.15 6.19 10.35
C VAL A 14 -8.66 6.61 8.97
N ASN A 15 -8.67 5.69 8.02
CA ASN A 15 -9.02 5.90 6.62
C ASN A 15 -8.08 6.81 5.82
N GLY A 16 -6.93 7.19 6.40
CA GLY A 16 -5.88 7.87 5.66
C GLY A 16 -5.03 6.90 4.84
N ASN A 17 -4.42 7.39 3.78
CA ASN A 17 -3.51 6.61 2.93
C ASN A 17 -2.06 6.85 3.30
N LEU A 18 -1.25 5.80 3.22
CA LEU A 18 0.18 5.89 3.40
C LEU A 18 0.84 6.61 2.22
N VAL A 19 1.77 7.51 2.52
CA VAL A 19 2.59 8.21 1.53
C VAL A 19 3.85 7.38 1.28
N PHE A 20 4.27 7.31 0.02
CA PHE A 20 5.57 6.77 -0.38
C PHE A 20 6.42 7.93 -0.90
N SER A 21 7.46 8.26 -0.15
CA SER A 21 8.27 9.47 -0.41
C SER A 21 9.15 9.34 -1.66
N ASP A 22 9.60 8.13 -1.96
CA ASP A 22 10.60 7.89 -3.00
C ASP A 22 10.38 6.58 -3.74
N ASN A 23 11.00 6.48 -4.91
CA ASN A 23 11.07 5.25 -5.70
C ASN A 23 12.50 4.72 -5.67
N GLN A 24 12.70 3.54 -5.11
CA GLN A 24 13.98 2.85 -5.18
C GLN A 24 14.24 2.33 -6.59
N TYR A 25 13.18 1.87 -7.25
CA TYR A 25 13.25 1.32 -8.58
C TYR A 25 11.92 1.49 -9.31
N GLN A 26 11.98 2.04 -10.51
CA GLN A 26 10.81 2.15 -11.39
C GLN A 26 11.28 1.91 -12.83
N THR A 27 10.78 0.85 -13.46
CA THR A 27 11.12 0.51 -14.83
C THR A 27 9.92 0.01 -15.61
N GLY A 28 9.91 0.31 -16.91
CA GLY A 28 8.79 0.01 -17.80
C GLY A 28 7.64 1.00 -17.61
N CYS A 29 6.61 0.84 -18.44
CA CYS A 29 5.44 1.74 -18.47
C CYS A 29 4.20 1.18 -17.78
N SER A 30 4.27 -0.03 -17.21
CA SER A 30 3.10 -0.70 -16.65
C SER A 30 2.69 -0.20 -15.26
N THR A 31 3.64 0.37 -14.51
CA THR A 31 3.39 0.95 -13.19
C THR A 31 4.05 2.32 -13.09
N LEU A 32 3.38 3.26 -12.49
CA LEU A 32 3.89 4.61 -12.25
C LEU A 32 3.59 5.06 -10.83
N HIS A 33 4.61 5.60 -10.17
CA HIS A 33 4.46 6.30 -8.90
C HIS A 33 5.25 7.61 -8.94
N THR A 34 4.60 8.69 -8.55
CA THR A 34 5.27 9.98 -8.33
C THR A 34 5.70 10.07 -6.86
N ALA A 35 6.97 10.34 -6.63
CA ALA A 35 7.53 10.50 -5.29
C ALA A 35 6.69 11.47 -4.45
N GLY A 36 6.36 11.08 -3.23
CA GLY A 36 5.49 11.82 -2.32
C GLY A 36 3.99 11.58 -2.50
N SER A 37 3.58 10.78 -3.48
CA SER A 37 2.18 10.41 -3.69
C SER A 37 1.76 9.24 -2.80
N THR A 38 0.46 9.16 -2.50
CA THR A 38 -0.17 8.00 -1.88
C THR A 38 -0.63 6.97 -2.91
N THR A 39 -0.73 7.34 -4.17
CA THR A 39 -1.34 6.55 -5.23
C THR A 39 -0.31 6.01 -6.19
N ILE A 40 -0.42 4.72 -6.50
CA ILE A 40 0.37 4.05 -7.53
C ILE A 40 -0.57 3.71 -8.68
N GLU A 41 -0.22 4.16 -9.88
CA GLU A 41 -0.95 3.84 -11.10
C GLU A 41 -0.45 2.53 -11.71
N VAL A 42 -1.37 1.63 -12.01
CA VAL A 42 -1.10 0.43 -12.82
C VAL A 42 -1.75 0.62 -14.17
N ARG A 43 -0.93 0.90 -15.19
CA ARG A 43 -1.37 1.42 -16.50
C ARG A 43 -1.63 0.35 -17.56
N CYS A 44 -1.21 -0.87 -17.33
CA CYS A 44 -1.39 -1.94 -18.29
C CYS A 44 -2.20 -3.09 -17.70
N PRO A 45 -3.09 -3.71 -18.48
CA PRO A 45 -3.73 -4.94 -18.06
C PRO A 45 -2.70 -6.05 -17.79
N GLY A 46 -3.05 -6.97 -16.93
CA GLY A 46 -2.20 -8.10 -16.59
C GLY A 46 -2.31 -8.51 -15.12
N THR A 47 -1.51 -9.46 -14.76
CA THR A 47 -1.41 -9.98 -13.39
C THR A 47 -0.17 -9.43 -12.70
N TYR A 48 -0.35 -8.96 -11.49
CA TYR A 48 0.71 -8.30 -10.70
C TYR A 48 0.84 -8.96 -9.34
N LEU A 49 2.08 -9.18 -8.93
CA LEU A 49 2.45 -9.53 -7.57
C LEU A 49 2.77 -8.25 -6.81
N LEU A 50 2.13 -8.07 -5.65
CA LEU A 50 2.38 -6.96 -4.73
C LEU A 50 2.90 -7.51 -3.42
N MET A 51 3.88 -6.83 -2.84
CA MET A 51 4.41 -7.11 -1.51
C MET A 51 4.53 -5.82 -0.73
N PHE A 52 3.88 -5.76 0.41
CA PHE A 52 3.95 -4.64 1.35
C PHE A 52 4.63 -5.07 2.63
N ASN A 53 5.44 -4.21 3.19
CA ASN A 53 5.93 -4.31 4.55
C ASN A 53 6.16 -2.93 5.16
N GLY A 54 6.08 -2.85 6.47
CA GLY A 54 6.34 -1.62 7.20
C GLY A 54 6.30 -1.84 8.70
N THR A 55 6.79 -0.86 9.43
CA THR A 55 6.67 -0.81 10.88
C THR A 55 5.68 0.26 11.29
N ALA A 56 4.99 0.04 12.39
CA ALA A 56 4.03 0.98 12.92
C ALA A 56 3.98 0.93 14.44
N ALA A 57 3.58 2.04 15.05
CA ALA A 57 3.27 2.13 16.47
C ALA A 57 2.00 2.95 16.66
N ALA A 58 1.18 2.58 17.63
CA ALA A 58 0.00 3.36 17.98
C ALA A 58 0.41 4.74 18.53
N THR A 59 -0.32 5.78 18.20
CA THR A 59 -0.06 7.14 18.72
C THR A 59 -0.47 7.30 20.19
N ALA A 60 -1.33 6.38 20.68
CA ALA A 60 -1.76 6.31 22.07
C ALA A 60 -2.00 4.86 22.47
N ALA A 61 -2.14 4.60 23.77
CA ALA A 61 -2.54 3.28 24.27
C ALA A 61 -3.91 2.89 23.66
N ALA A 62 -3.98 1.70 23.06
CA ALA A 62 -5.15 1.27 22.33
C ALA A 62 -5.47 -0.20 22.58
N THR A 63 -6.75 -0.53 22.45
CA THR A 63 -7.25 -1.92 22.49
C THR A 63 -7.56 -2.46 21.10
N GLU A 64 -7.57 -1.60 20.10
CA GLU A 64 -7.83 -1.94 18.70
C GLU A 64 -6.51 -2.06 17.91
N PRO A 65 -6.44 -2.93 16.93
CA PRO A 65 -5.21 -3.13 16.16
C PRO A 65 -4.93 -1.98 15.19
N ILE A 66 -3.64 -1.82 14.85
CA ILE A 66 -3.20 -1.11 13.66
C ILE A 66 -3.48 -2.03 12.48
N SER A 67 -4.13 -1.54 11.44
CA SER A 67 -4.52 -2.36 10.29
C SER A 67 -4.33 -1.59 8.99
N VAL A 68 -3.76 -2.24 8.00
CA VAL A 68 -3.61 -1.70 6.64
C VAL A 68 -4.30 -2.58 5.63
N GLN A 69 -4.82 -1.97 4.58
CA GLN A 69 -5.56 -2.62 3.50
C GLN A 69 -5.16 -2.03 2.16
N LEU A 70 -4.92 -2.89 1.17
CA LEU A 70 -4.76 -2.47 -0.23
C LEU A 70 -6.13 -2.15 -0.84
N TYR A 71 -6.19 -1.00 -1.51
CA TYR A 71 -7.35 -0.57 -2.30
C TYR A 71 -6.97 -0.40 -3.76
N ASN A 72 -7.89 -0.70 -4.64
CA ASN A 72 -7.88 -0.27 -6.04
C ASN A 72 -9.05 0.71 -6.23
N GLY A 73 -8.73 1.99 -6.35
CA GLY A 73 -9.74 3.04 -6.29
C GLY A 73 -10.45 3.03 -4.94
N THR A 74 -11.75 2.79 -4.94
CA THR A 74 -12.59 2.69 -3.73
C THR A 74 -12.85 1.25 -3.28
N THR A 75 -12.31 0.26 -3.99
CA THR A 75 -12.57 -1.15 -3.73
C THR A 75 -11.41 -1.78 -2.96
N ALA A 76 -11.70 -2.33 -1.77
CA ALA A 76 -10.73 -3.09 -1.01
C ALA A 76 -10.38 -4.40 -1.72
N ILE A 77 -9.11 -4.74 -1.78
CA ILE A 77 -8.64 -6.01 -2.34
C ILE A 77 -8.70 -7.08 -1.26
N PRO A 78 -9.57 -8.10 -1.40
CA PRO A 78 -9.69 -9.15 -0.38
C PRO A 78 -8.35 -9.87 -0.13
N GLY A 79 -8.02 -10.11 1.13
CA GLY A 79 -6.79 -10.80 1.52
C GLY A 79 -5.51 -9.96 1.45
N ALA A 80 -5.57 -8.73 0.96
CA ALA A 80 -4.43 -7.81 0.91
C ALA A 80 -4.45 -6.86 2.11
N ALA A 81 -4.33 -7.40 3.30
CA ALA A 81 -4.41 -6.67 4.55
C ALA A 81 -3.45 -7.25 5.59
N ALA A 82 -3.07 -6.45 6.56
CA ALA A 82 -2.33 -6.87 7.73
C ALA A 82 -2.82 -6.10 8.95
N SER A 83 -2.87 -6.79 10.10
CA SER A 83 -3.29 -6.20 11.37
C SER A 83 -2.39 -6.69 12.49
N GLU A 84 -2.03 -5.79 13.41
CA GLU A 84 -1.24 -6.12 14.59
C GLU A 84 -1.66 -5.21 15.75
N LEU A 85 -1.76 -5.78 16.95
CA LEU A 85 -2.08 -5.02 18.14
C LEU A 85 -0.82 -4.39 18.73
N SER A 86 -0.81 -3.06 18.82
CA SER A 86 0.21 -2.29 19.51
C SER A 86 -0.31 -1.90 20.88
N ALA A 87 0.30 -2.44 21.94
CA ALA A 87 -0.16 -2.22 23.31
C ALA A 87 0.12 -0.78 23.81
N SER A 88 1.08 -0.07 23.21
CA SER A 88 1.45 1.29 23.59
C SER A 88 2.10 2.03 22.44
N GLY A 89 2.22 3.35 22.54
CA GLY A 89 2.89 4.19 21.54
C GLY A 89 4.39 3.92 21.37
N THR A 90 5.00 3.11 22.24
CA THR A 90 6.40 2.68 22.14
C THR A 90 6.53 1.24 21.64
N ASP A 91 5.43 0.55 21.45
CA ASP A 91 5.40 -0.84 20.99
C ASP A 91 5.33 -0.87 19.46
N ILE A 92 6.46 -1.14 18.84
CA ILE A 92 6.60 -1.17 17.37
C ILE A 92 6.21 -2.55 16.86
N VAL A 93 5.28 -2.58 15.92
CA VAL A 93 4.80 -3.79 15.26
C VAL A 93 5.19 -3.80 13.78
N ASN A 94 5.28 -4.99 13.20
CA ASN A 94 5.51 -5.18 11.77
C ASN A 94 4.22 -5.56 11.08
N LEU A 95 3.96 -4.89 9.96
CA LEU A 95 2.81 -5.16 9.09
C LEU A 95 3.33 -5.59 7.73
N ALA A 96 2.89 -6.75 7.25
CA ALA A 96 3.28 -7.25 5.95
C ALA A 96 2.16 -8.06 5.32
N PHE A 97 2.01 -7.93 4.01
CA PHE A 97 1.19 -8.83 3.22
C PHE A 97 1.74 -8.97 1.79
N GLY A 98 1.41 -10.07 1.16
CA GLY A 98 1.64 -10.29 -0.27
C GLY A 98 0.34 -10.73 -0.93
N THR A 99 0.10 -10.25 -2.15
CA THR A 99 -1.09 -10.60 -2.91
C THR A 99 -0.83 -10.58 -4.40
N ILE A 100 -1.68 -11.30 -5.13
CA ILE A 100 -1.73 -11.23 -6.60
C ILE A 100 -3.03 -10.55 -7.00
N ILE A 101 -2.91 -9.51 -7.83
CA ILE A 101 -4.06 -8.81 -8.38
C ILE A 101 -4.10 -8.94 -9.90
N GLN A 102 -5.28 -8.86 -10.46
CA GLN A 102 -5.49 -8.79 -11.90
C GLN A 102 -6.10 -7.44 -12.27
N ILE A 103 -5.42 -6.72 -13.16
CA ILE A 103 -5.98 -5.55 -13.85
C ILE A 103 -6.52 -6.04 -15.18
N ARG A 104 -7.84 -6.03 -15.32
CA ARG A 104 -8.52 -6.55 -16.51
C ARG A 104 -8.56 -5.50 -17.61
N PRO A 105 -8.47 -5.92 -18.90
CA PRO A 105 -8.77 -5.01 -19.98
C PRO A 105 -10.26 -4.62 -19.90
N SER A 106 -10.54 -3.32 -19.98
CA SER A 106 -11.92 -2.85 -20.17
C SER A 106 -12.22 -2.70 -21.65
N CYS A 107 -13.40 -3.10 -22.09
CA CYS A 107 -13.93 -2.89 -23.44
C CYS A 107 -14.89 -1.71 -23.43
N PRO A 108 -14.93 -0.88 -24.45
CA PRO A 108 -13.92 -0.49 -25.45
C PRO A 108 -13.48 0.97 -25.40
N SER A 109 -13.27 1.62 -24.29
CA SER A 109 -12.76 3.00 -24.28
C SER A 109 -12.47 3.62 -22.91
N ILE A 110 -12.40 2.81 -21.89
CA ILE A 110 -12.03 3.29 -20.54
C ILE A 110 -10.60 2.84 -20.29
N SER A 111 -9.75 3.77 -19.88
CA SER A 111 -8.37 3.47 -19.52
C SER A 111 -8.34 2.41 -18.41
N ASN A 112 -7.66 1.31 -18.67
CA ASN A 112 -7.47 0.21 -17.72
C ASN A 112 -6.41 0.57 -16.69
N VAL A 113 -6.61 1.66 -15.98
CA VAL A 113 -5.69 2.11 -14.95
C VAL A 113 -6.21 1.64 -13.61
N GLY A 114 -5.39 0.85 -12.91
CA GLY A 114 -5.57 0.61 -11.48
C GLY A 114 -4.97 1.75 -10.69
N TYR A 115 -5.66 2.22 -9.67
CA TYR A 115 -5.17 3.22 -8.73
C TYR A 115 -5.02 2.57 -7.36
N LEU A 116 -3.80 2.15 -7.03
CA LEU A 116 -3.53 1.41 -5.80
C LEU A 116 -3.12 2.34 -4.68
N THR A 117 -3.71 2.15 -3.50
CA THR A 117 -3.36 2.82 -2.25
C THR A 117 -3.27 1.83 -1.11
N ILE A 118 -2.44 2.12 -0.12
CA ILE A 118 -2.42 1.42 1.17
C ILE A 118 -3.11 2.33 2.17
N GLN A 119 -4.25 1.89 2.67
CA GLN A 119 -5.06 2.66 3.61
C GLN A 119 -4.91 2.12 5.03
N ASN A 120 -4.79 3.02 6.00
CA ASN A 120 -4.94 2.66 7.40
C ASN A 120 -6.43 2.49 7.71
N ILE A 121 -6.86 1.26 7.94
CA ILE A 121 -8.25 0.93 8.30
C ILE A 121 -8.44 0.65 9.80
N GLY A 122 -7.36 0.71 10.56
CA GLY A 122 -7.37 0.56 12.01
C GLY A 122 -7.29 1.90 12.74
N ILE A 123 -6.68 1.89 13.91
CA ILE A 123 -6.47 3.11 14.70
C ILE A 123 -5.43 4.03 14.06
N GLU A 124 -5.43 5.30 14.45
CA GLU A 124 -4.35 6.21 14.09
C GLU A 124 -3.00 5.66 14.57
N ALA A 125 -2.02 5.66 13.70
CA ALA A 125 -0.71 5.11 13.97
C ALA A 125 0.39 5.90 13.25
N GLU A 126 1.60 5.80 13.79
CA GLU A 126 2.81 6.31 13.20
C GLU A 126 3.48 5.16 12.42
N PHE A 127 3.57 5.32 11.12
CA PHE A 127 4.20 4.34 10.22
C PHE A 127 5.61 4.81 9.84
N SER A 128 6.55 3.87 9.77
CA SER A 128 7.91 4.12 9.32
C SER A 128 8.47 2.93 8.55
N ASN A 129 9.49 3.18 7.74
CA ASN A 129 10.11 2.13 6.91
C ASN A 129 9.11 1.32 6.08
N VAL A 130 8.11 1.98 5.53
CA VAL A 130 7.14 1.32 4.65
C VAL A 130 7.70 1.12 3.26
N ASN A 131 7.43 -0.03 2.67
CA ASN A 131 7.85 -0.39 1.32
C ASN A 131 6.71 -1.10 0.60
N LEU A 132 6.53 -0.78 -0.67
CA LEU A 132 5.63 -1.51 -1.56
C LEU A 132 6.34 -1.85 -2.86
N SER A 133 6.39 -3.12 -3.17
CA SER A 133 6.95 -3.64 -4.42
C SER A 133 5.85 -4.21 -5.30
N ILE A 134 5.89 -3.88 -6.59
CA ILE A 134 4.91 -4.31 -7.59
C ILE A 134 5.64 -4.86 -8.81
N ILE A 135 5.36 -6.11 -9.14
CA ILE A 135 5.95 -6.83 -10.26
C ILE A 135 4.85 -7.35 -11.16
N LYS A 136 4.89 -7.02 -12.45
CA LYS A 136 4.02 -7.64 -13.45
C LYS A 136 4.54 -9.05 -13.74
N ILE A 137 3.68 -10.05 -13.56
CA ILE A 137 4.03 -11.47 -13.73
C ILE A 137 3.44 -12.08 -15.00
N SER A 138 2.38 -11.52 -15.55
CA SER A 138 1.84 -11.91 -16.85
C SER A 138 1.03 -10.81 -17.52
N CYS A 139 0.84 -10.95 -18.82
CA CYS A 139 -0.02 -10.10 -19.64
C CYS A 139 -1.43 -10.67 -19.75
#